data_27c046a520e73dd4c4473a6af4d995da
#
_entry.id   27c046a520e73dd4c4473a6af4d995da
#
_cell.length_a   1.000
_cell.length_b   1.000
_cell.length_c   1.000
_cell.angle_alpha   90.00
_cell.angle_beta   90.00
_cell.angle_gamma   90.00
#
_symmetry.space_group_name_H-M   'P 1'
#
loop_
_entity.id
_entity.type
_entity.pdbx_description
1 polymer ?
#
loop_
_entity_poly.entity_id
_entity_poly.type
_entity_poly.pdbx_seq_one_letter_code
_entity_poly.pdbx_strand_id
1 'polypeptide(L)'
;MSDGPAAFVDHFASVAADYARFRPGYPPALFDFLAGAAPDRELAWDCGTGTGIAAIPLAERFSSVVATDASEAQLAQAPPHPRITWRALREGSSGLPDHSASLVTVAQAAHWFDLDAFYREVDRVLKPGGVVALWCYGLLAIDARIDRILHHFEHGRVGPYWPEERRHVDAEYRTLPFPYARIATPAFAMEAALTRTALLGYLGSWSAVSRFRTATGTDPLLELETELAPHWPAPETKVVRWPLTVVVGRASGPAPHPSEQSGILR
;
A
#
# COMPACT_ATOMS: atom_id res chain seq x y z
N MET A 1 3.54 29.49 19.94
CA MET A 1 3.33 29.45 18.48
C MET A 1 3.00 28.02 18.16
N SER A 2 1.75 27.73 17.86
CA SER A 2 1.28 26.37 17.52
C SER A 2 1.63 26.13 16.06
N ASP A 3 2.57 25.21 15.79
CA ASP A 3 2.75 24.65 14.47
C ASP A 3 1.42 23.97 14.06
N GLY A 4 0.75 24.55 13.07
CA GLY A 4 -0.40 23.94 12.45
C GLY A 4 0.04 22.65 11.73
N PRO A 5 -0.87 21.69 11.52
CA PRO A 5 -0.52 20.46 10.81
C PRO A 5 0.05 20.81 9.43
N ALA A 6 1.21 20.22 9.08
CA ALA A 6 1.85 20.40 7.80
C ALA A 6 0.84 20.19 6.66
N ALA A 7 0.82 21.08 5.68
CA ALA A 7 -0.10 21.00 4.55
C ALA A 7 0.16 19.67 3.80
N PHE A 8 -0.92 18.91 3.57
CA PHE A 8 -0.86 17.70 2.74
C PHE A 8 -0.44 18.07 1.32
N VAL A 9 0.67 17.49 0.84
CA VAL A 9 1.12 17.65 -0.54
C VAL A 9 0.66 16.43 -1.31
N ASP A 10 -0.34 16.58 -2.18
CA ASP A 10 -0.84 15.50 -3.04
C ASP A 10 0.16 15.20 -4.17
N HIS A 11 1.06 14.24 -3.93
CA HIS A 11 2.06 13.80 -4.88
C HIS A 11 1.48 12.93 -6.01
N PHE A 12 0.22 12.51 -5.92
CA PHE A 12 -0.38 11.49 -6.77
C PHE A 12 -1.46 12.01 -7.72
N ALA A 13 -1.99 13.22 -7.51
CA ALA A 13 -3.09 13.78 -8.30
C ALA A 13 -2.79 13.82 -9.82
N SER A 14 -1.54 14.08 -10.21
CA SER A 14 -1.13 14.23 -11.62
C SER A 14 -0.88 12.92 -12.36
N VAL A 15 -0.74 11.78 -11.65
CA VAL A 15 -0.39 10.47 -12.23
C VAL A 15 -1.46 9.39 -12.01
N ALA A 16 -2.61 9.76 -11.42
CA ALA A 16 -3.65 8.82 -11.00
C ALA A 16 -4.22 7.96 -12.15
N ALA A 17 -4.43 8.53 -13.33
CA ALA A 17 -4.96 7.82 -14.49
C ALA A 17 -3.98 6.78 -15.08
N ASP A 18 -2.69 7.11 -15.17
CA ASP A 18 -1.65 6.20 -15.62
C ASP A 18 -1.35 5.13 -14.57
N TYR A 19 -1.46 5.50 -13.30
CA TYR A 19 -1.31 4.61 -12.16
C TYR A 19 -2.31 3.45 -12.21
N ALA A 20 -3.61 3.75 -12.42
CA ALA A 20 -4.66 2.74 -12.49
C ALA A 20 -4.52 1.80 -13.71
N ARG A 21 -3.96 2.31 -14.83
CA ARG A 21 -3.86 1.57 -16.09
C ARG A 21 -2.75 0.53 -16.11
N PHE A 22 -1.62 0.77 -15.44
CA PHE A 22 -0.41 -0.03 -15.59
C PHE A 22 -0.02 -0.82 -14.33
N ARG A 23 -0.68 -0.60 -13.20
CA ARG A 23 -0.37 -1.35 -11.98
C ARG A 23 -1.21 -2.61 -11.87
N PRO A 24 -0.58 -3.78 -11.66
CA PRO A 24 -1.30 -5.02 -11.42
C PRO A 24 -2.03 -4.94 -10.07
N GLY A 25 -3.17 -5.62 -9.95
CA GLY A 25 -3.87 -5.82 -8.68
C GLY A 25 -3.08 -6.72 -7.73
N TYR A 26 -3.36 -6.60 -6.45
CA TYR A 26 -2.80 -7.52 -5.44
C TYR A 26 -3.35 -8.94 -5.60
N PRO A 27 -2.57 -9.98 -5.25
CA PRO A 27 -3.00 -11.36 -5.43
C PRO A 27 -4.20 -11.69 -4.52
N PRO A 28 -5.24 -12.39 -5.02
CA PRO A 28 -6.40 -12.78 -4.22
C PRO A 28 -6.04 -13.53 -2.94
N ALA A 29 -4.98 -14.36 -2.98
CA ALA A 29 -4.50 -15.13 -1.84
C ALA A 29 -4.08 -14.23 -0.64
N LEU A 30 -3.63 -12.99 -0.87
CA LEU A 30 -3.35 -12.03 0.20
C LEU A 30 -4.64 -11.71 0.97
N PHE A 31 -5.71 -11.38 0.26
CA PHE A 31 -6.99 -11.01 0.88
C PHE A 31 -7.68 -12.21 1.54
N ASP A 32 -7.53 -13.43 0.97
CA ASP A 32 -8.01 -14.67 1.60
C ASP A 32 -7.30 -14.92 2.93
N PHE A 33 -5.98 -14.73 2.97
CA PHE A 33 -5.18 -14.82 4.19
C PHE A 33 -5.62 -13.79 5.24
N LEU A 34 -5.77 -12.51 4.86
CA LEU A 34 -6.18 -11.45 5.76
C LEU A 34 -7.59 -11.67 6.31
N ALA A 35 -8.53 -12.06 5.46
CA ALA A 35 -9.88 -12.39 5.88
C ALA A 35 -9.94 -13.63 6.80
N GLY A 36 -9.06 -14.62 6.58
CA GLY A 36 -8.93 -15.79 7.45
C GLY A 36 -8.30 -15.47 8.81
N ALA A 37 -7.44 -14.45 8.88
CA ALA A 37 -6.81 -13.99 10.11
C ALA A 37 -7.73 -13.10 10.96
N ALA A 38 -8.68 -12.38 10.36
CA ALA A 38 -9.62 -11.50 11.04
C ALA A 38 -10.61 -12.30 11.92
N PRO A 39 -11.10 -11.72 13.05
CA PRO A 39 -12.04 -12.41 13.94
C PRO A 39 -13.40 -12.68 13.30
N ASP A 40 -13.82 -11.83 12.39
CA ASP A 40 -15.02 -11.96 11.57
C ASP A 40 -14.84 -11.21 10.24
N ARG A 41 -15.88 -11.19 9.39
CA ARG A 41 -15.88 -10.52 8.08
C ARG A 41 -16.95 -9.43 7.97
N GLU A 42 -17.21 -8.71 9.05
CA GLU A 42 -18.22 -7.66 9.05
C GLU A 42 -17.70 -6.38 8.42
N LEU A 43 -16.61 -5.82 8.95
CA LEU A 43 -16.09 -4.52 8.54
C LEU A 43 -14.56 -4.52 8.39
N ALA A 44 -14.09 -4.08 7.24
CA ALA A 44 -12.69 -3.71 7.03
C ALA A 44 -12.55 -2.19 6.82
N TRP A 45 -11.44 -1.64 7.31
CA TRP A 45 -11.00 -0.28 7.00
C TRP A 45 -9.73 -0.33 6.15
N ASP A 46 -9.81 0.24 4.94
CA ASP A 46 -8.66 0.41 4.04
C ASP A 46 -8.21 1.88 4.09
N CYS A 47 -7.07 2.13 4.72
CA CYS A 47 -6.52 3.46 4.98
C CYS A 47 -5.41 3.80 3.99
N GLY A 48 -5.48 4.99 3.37
CA GLY A 48 -4.63 5.36 2.24
C GLY A 48 -4.99 4.53 1.01
N THR A 49 -6.30 4.42 0.75
CA THR A 49 -6.87 3.49 -0.24
C THR A 49 -6.56 3.88 -1.69
N GLY A 50 -6.19 5.15 -1.94
CA GLY A 50 -5.97 5.68 -3.27
C GLY A 50 -7.20 5.51 -4.16
N THR A 51 -7.01 4.84 -5.31
CA THR A 51 -8.10 4.52 -6.26
C THR A 51 -8.86 3.24 -5.90
N GLY A 52 -8.60 2.63 -4.73
CA GLY A 52 -9.34 1.46 -4.23
C GLY A 52 -8.81 0.10 -4.65
N ILE A 53 -7.56 -0.01 -5.09
CA ILE A 53 -6.96 -1.28 -5.55
C ILE A 53 -7.04 -2.37 -4.47
N ALA A 54 -6.92 -2.00 -3.19
CA ALA A 54 -7.09 -2.94 -2.07
C ALA A 54 -8.54 -3.03 -1.59
N ALA A 55 -9.28 -1.92 -1.60
CA ALA A 55 -10.66 -1.88 -1.10
C ALA A 55 -11.61 -2.78 -1.88
N ILE A 56 -11.47 -2.88 -3.21
CA ILE A 56 -12.35 -3.72 -4.05
C ILE A 56 -12.24 -5.20 -3.68
N PRO A 57 -11.08 -5.86 -3.66
CA PRO A 57 -10.99 -7.26 -3.26
C PRO A 57 -11.30 -7.50 -1.77
N LEU A 58 -11.16 -6.49 -0.90
CA LEU A 58 -11.67 -6.57 0.47
C LEU A 58 -13.20 -6.64 0.51
N ALA A 59 -13.89 -5.86 -0.33
CA ALA A 59 -15.35 -5.87 -0.40
C ALA A 59 -15.94 -7.19 -0.96
N GLU A 60 -15.12 -8.02 -1.59
CA GLU A 60 -15.51 -9.39 -1.97
C GLU A 60 -15.54 -10.34 -0.75
N ARG A 61 -14.81 -9.99 0.32
CA ARG A 61 -14.57 -10.85 1.51
C ARG A 61 -15.22 -10.35 2.77
N PHE A 62 -15.47 -9.06 2.86
CA PHE A 62 -16.11 -8.39 4.00
C PHE A 62 -17.50 -7.88 3.62
N SER A 63 -18.40 -7.86 4.57
CA SER A 63 -19.76 -7.35 4.39
C SER A 63 -19.78 -5.86 4.08
N SER A 64 -18.82 -5.10 4.64
CA SER A 64 -18.64 -3.67 4.45
C SER A 64 -17.17 -3.30 4.48
N VAL A 65 -16.81 -2.29 3.69
CA VAL A 65 -15.47 -1.67 3.69
C VAL A 65 -15.64 -0.17 3.83
N VAL A 66 -14.89 0.45 4.73
CA VAL A 66 -14.66 1.89 4.72
C VAL A 66 -13.28 2.13 4.13
N ALA A 67 -13.21 2.92 3.08
CA ALA A 67 -12.01 3.23 2.35
C ALA A 67 -11.70 4.73 2.49
N THR A 68 -10.56 5.06 3.10
CA THR A 68 -10.20 6.46 3.36
C THR A 68 -8.91 6.84 2.65
N ASP A 69 -8.86 8.05 2.13
CA ASP A 69 -7.67 8.68 1.57
C ASP A 69 -7.72 10.19 1.80
N ALA A 70 -6.56 10.81 1.98
CA ALA A 70 -6.47 12.26 2.11
C ALA A 70 -6.67 12.99 0.77
N SER A 71 -6.47 12.30 -0.36
CA SER A 71 -6.59 12.83 -1.72
C SER A 71 -8.00 12.58 -2.27
N GLU A 72 -8.82 13.63 -2.34
CA GLU A 72 -10.11 13.58 -3.03
C GLU A 72 -9.94 13.23 -4.52
N ALA A 73 -8.84 13.64 -5.15
CA ALA A 73 -8.54 13.35 -6.54
C ALA A 73 -8.32 11.85 -6.78
N GLN A 74 -7.71 11.13 -5.84
CA GLN A 74 -7.58 9.68 -5.87
C GLN A 74 -8.94 9.00 -5.71
N LEU A 75 -9.72 9.39 -4.72
CA LEU A 75 -11.04 8.85 -4.47
C LEU A 75 -12.02 9.06 -5.63
N ALA A 76 -11.90 10.18 -6.34
CA ALA A 76 -12.71 10.47 -7.53
C ALA A 76 -12.46 9.49 -8.70
N GLN A 77 -11.33 8.77 -8.70
CA GLN A 77 -11.01 7.73 -9.69
C GLN A 77 -11.45 6.33 -9.22
N ALA A 78 -11.87 6.19 -7.96
CA ALA A 78 -12.30 4.91 -7.41
C ALA A 78 -13.67 4.51 -8.01
N PRO A 79 -13.83 3.24 -8.43
CA PRO A 79 -15.09 2.78 -8.98
C PRO A 79 -16.17 2.71 -7.88
N PRO A 80 -17.43 3.05 -8.19
CA PRO A 80 -18.51 2.87 -7.23
C PRO A 80 -18.69 1.38 -6.89
N HIS A 81 -18.91 1.09 -5.60
CA HIS A 81 -19.12 -0.29 -5.15
C HIS A 81 -20.14 -0.32 -3.99
N PRO A 82 -21.15 -1.21 -4.00
CA PRO A 82 -22.26 -1.20 -3.03
C PRO A 82 -21.85 -1.50 -1.58
N ARG A 83 -20.67 -2.12 -1.36
CA ARG A 83 -20.15 -2.46 -0.02
C ARG A 83 -19.00 -1.55 0.41
N ILE A 84 -18.62 -0.53 -0.38
CA ILE A 84 -17.53 0.37 -0.04
C ILE A 84 -18.08 1.78 0.20
N THR A 85 -17.70 2.34 1.35
CA THR A 85 -17.93 3.74 1.68
C THR A 85 -16.61 4.50 1.54
N TRP A 86 -16.53 5.38 0.55
CA TRP A 86 -15.38 6.22 0.28
C TRP A 86 -15.42 7.49 1.13
N ARG A 87 -14.33 7.87 1.78
CA ARG A 87 -14.24 9.06 2.63
C ARG A 87 -12.91 9.78 2.44
N ALA A 88 -12.98 11.09 2.24
CA ALA A 88 -11.80 11.96 2.21
C ALA A 88 -11.35 12.26 3.65
N LEU A 89 -10.52 11.39 4.22
CA LEU A 89 -10.01 11.46 5.59
C LEU A 89 -8.55 11.04 5.65
N ARG A 90 -7.81 11.63 6.60
CA ARG A 90 -6.42 11.26 6.89
C ARG A 90 -6.35 10.01 7.78
N GLU A 91 -5.17 9.45 7.87
CA GLU A 91 -4.83 8.23 8.60
C GLU A 91 -5.23 8.22 10.09
N GLY A 92 -5.26 9.37 10.73
CA GLY A 92 -5.66 9.52 12.14
C GLY A 92 -7.16 9.58 12.37
N SER A 93 -8.00 9.41 11.32
CA SER A 93 -9.46 9.47 11.44
C SER A 93 -10.13 8.57 10.40
N SER A 94 -10.82 7.55 10.84
CA SER A 94 -11.60 6.65 9.97
C SER A 94 -13.07 7.06 9.84
N GLY A 95 -13.57 7.79 10.85
CA GLY A 95 -14.99 8.04 11.03
C GLY A 95 -15.78 6.78 11.45
N LEU A 96 -15.10 5.73 11.91
CA LEU A 96 -15.70 4.50 12.40
C LEU A 96 -16.00 4.59 13.91
N PRO A 97 -17.02 3.84 14.41
CA PRO A 97 -17.22 3.64 15.84
C PRO A 97 -16.04 2.87 16.48
N ASP A 98 -15.91 3.00 17.80
CA ASP A 98 -14.97 2.22 18.58
C ASP A 98 -15.24 0.72 18.41
N HIS A 99 -14.20 -0.09 18.36
CA HIS A 99 -14.26 -1.55 18.29
C HIS A 99 -15.22 -2.12 17.24
N SER A 100 -15.26 -1.48 16.06
CA SER A 100 -16.16 -1.87 14.96
C SER A 100 -15.46 -2.60 13.83
N ALA A 101 -14.16 -2.37 13.61
CA ALA A 101 -13.41 -2.96 12.51
C ALA A 101 -12.78 -4.31 12.88
N SER A 102 -12.91 -5.29 12.01
CA SER A 102 -12.28 -6.61 12.15
C SER A 102 -10.90 -6.66 11.50
N LEU A 103 -10.68 -5.82 10.49
CA LEU A 103 -9.43 -5.68 9.75
C LEU A 103 -9.15 -4.21 9.43
N VAL A 104 -7.91 -3.78 9.59
CA VAL A 104 -7.37 -2.52 9.06
C VAL A 104 -6.26 -2.84 8.07
N THR A 105 -6.30 -2.22 6.89
CA THR A 105 -5.30 -2.41 5.84
C THR A 105 -4.67 -1.09 5.42
N VAL A 106 -3.38 -1.14 5.07
CA VAL A 106 -2.64 -0.04 4.43
C VAL A 106 -1.80 -0.61 3.30
N ALA A 107 -2.17 -0.29 2.07
CA ALA A 107 -1.52 -0.78 0.86
C ALA A 107 -0.62 0.30 0.25
N GLN A 108 0.70 0.14 0.32
CA GLN A 108 1.68 1.05 -0.29
C GLN A 108 1.56 2.52 0.18
N ALA A 109 1.06 2.75 1.39
CA ALA A 109 0.80 4.11 1.89
C ALA A 109 1.42 4.42 3.26
N ALA A 110 1.73 3.41 4.09
CA ALA A 110 2.14 3.61 5.49
C ALA A 110 3.38 4.51 5.68
N HIS A 111 4.26 4.58 4.69
CA HIS A 111 5.46 5.42 4.72
C HIS A 111 5.19 6.93 4.60
N TRP A 112 3.93 7.32 4.31
CA TRP A 112 3.48 8.71 4.25
C TRP A 112 2.77 9.18 5.52
N PHE A 113 2.45 8.26 6.44
CA PHE A 113 1.55 8.50 7.56
C PHE A 113 2.25 9.13 8.77
N ASP A 114 1.48 9.92 9.53
CA ASP A 114 1.72 10.10 10.95
C ASP A 114 1.33 8.77 11.65
N LEU A 115 2.33 7.91 11.87
CA LEU A 115 2.11 6.58 12.41
C LEU A 115 1.57 6.59 13.84
N ASP A 116 1.88 7.62 14.63
CA ASP A 116 1.34 7.75 15.98
C ASP A 116 -0.17 8.07 15.93
N ALA A 117 -0.58 8.96 15.03
CA ALA A 117 -2.00 9.26 14.82
C ALA A 117 -2.73 8.05 14.24
N PHE A 118 -2.12 7.36 13.27
CA PHE A 118 -2.66 6.15 12.66
C PHE A 118 -2.90 5.04 13.67
N TYR A 119 -1.88 4.68 14.49
CA TYR A 119 -2.02 3.60 15.45
C TYR A 119 -2.98 3.91 16.57
N ARG A 120 -3.10 5.17 17.02
CA ARG A 120 -4.17 5.56 17.96
C ARG A 120 -5.57 5.30 17.39
N GLU A 121 -5.78 5.61 16.12
CA GLU A 121 -7.07 5.35 15.46
C GLU A 121 -7.28 3.85 15.25
N VAL A 122 -6.25 3.10 14.86
CA VAL A 122 -6.32 1.63 14.74
C VAL A 122 -6.72 0.99 16.08
N ASP A 123 -6.10 1.38 17.19
CA ASP A 123 -6.41 0.86 18.53
C ASP A 123 -7.84 1.19 18.96
N ARG A 124 -8.36 2.36 18.57
CA ARG A 124 -9.72 2.76 18.86
C ARG A 124 -10.75 1.94 18.08
N VAL A 125 -10.52 1.69 16.80
CA VAL A 125 -11.53 1.10 15.91
C VAL A 125 -11.48 -0.42 15.84
N LEU A 126 -10.33 -1.05 16.10
CA LEU A 126 -10.22 -2.50 16.02
C LEU A 126 -11.02 -3.19 17.13
N LYS A 127 -11.75 -4.23 16.75
CA LYS A 127 -12.35 -5.20 17.67
C LYS A 127 -11.25 -5.94 18.47
N PRO A 128 -11.55 -6.47 19.65
CA PRO A 128 -10.66 -7.43 20.32
C PRO A 128 -10.28 -8.58 19.36
N GLY A 129 -8.96 -8.83 19.22
CA GLY A 129 -8.46 -9.82 18.25
C GLY A 129 -8.50 -9.38 16.79
N GLY A 130 -8.87 -8.12 16.51
CA GLY A 130 -8.82 -7.54 15.19
C GLY A 130 -7.41 -7.52 14.61
N VAL A 131 -7.28 -7.42 13.31
CA VAL A 131 -6.03 -7.55 12.57
C VAL A 131 -5.67 -6.22 11.90
N VAL A 132 -4.39 -5.86 11.93
CA VAL A 132 -3.83 -4.78 11.12
C VAL A 132 -2.80 -5.34 10.15
N ALA A 133 -2.85 -4.91 8.89
CA ALA A 133 -1.95 -5.35 7.84
C ALA A 133 -1.41 -4.17 7.05
N LEU A 134 -0.10 -4.05 6.99
CA LEU A 134 0.61 -3.08 6.15
C LEU A 134 1.36 -3.85 5.08
N TRP A 135 1.36 -3.37 3.84
CA TRP A 135 2.24 -3.94 2.82
C TRP A 135 2.79 -2.91 1.86
N CYS A 136 3.96 -3.24 1.33
CA CYS A 136 4.58 -2.49 0.25
C CYS A 136 5.24 -3.43 -0.75
N TYR A 137 5.64 -2.86 -1.87
CA TYR A 137 6.51 -3.50 -2.84
C TYR A 137 7.53 -2.47 -3.34
N GLY A 138 8.75 -2.95 -3.54
CA GLY A 138 9.84 -2.17 -4.10
C GLY A 138 10.00 -2.40 -5.60
N LEU A 139 11.24 -2.63 -6.02
CA LEU A 139 11.56 -2.93 -7.41
C LEU A 139 10.98 -4.27 -7.85
N LEU A 140 10.55 -4.30 -9.08
CA LEU A 140 10.08 -5.51 -9.76
C LEU A 140 11.25 -6.43 -10.16
N ALA A 141 10.95 -7.70 -10.47
CA ALA A 141 11.89 -8.68 -10.98
C ALA A 141 11.36 -9.30 -12.28
N ILE A 142 12.24 -9.56 -13.23
CA ILE A 142 11.95 -10.16 -14.54
C ILE A 142 12.94 -11.26 -14.85
N ASP A 143 14.20 -10.87 -15.12
CA ASP A 143 15.35 -11.74 -15.30
C ASP A 143 16.63 -11.00 -14.90
N ALA A 144 17.68 -11.74 -14.60
CA ALA A 144 18.91 -11.18 -14.04
C ALA A 144 19.57 -10.07 -14.89
N ARG A 145 19.30 -10.01 -16.18
CA ARG A 145 19.89 -9.00 -17.07
C ARG A 145 19.06 -7.73 -17.06
N ILE A 146 17.77 -7.85 -17.23
CA ILE A 146 16.82 -6.71 -17.18
C ILE A 146 16.82 -6.11 -15.76
N ASP A 147 16.85 -6.94 -14.72
CA ASP A 147 16.86 -6.51 -13.33
C ASP A 147 18.07 -5.60 -13.03
N ARG A 148 19.26 -5.90 -13.59
CA ARG A 148 20.45 -5.02 -13.45
C ARG A 148 20.25 -3.67 -14.13
N ILE A 149 19.64 -3.63 -15.31
CA ILE A 149 19.34 -2.39 -16.02
C ILE A 149 18.35 -1.55 -15.19
N LEU A 150 17.27 -2.18 -14.70
CA LEU A 150 16.27 -1.52 -13.90
C LEU A 150 16.80 -1.03 -12.55
N HIS A 151 17.66 -1.81 -11.90
CA HIS A 151 18.34 -1.39 -10.67
C HIS A 151 19.23 -0.15 -10.90
N HIS A 152 19.99 -0.13 -12.01
CA HIS A 152 20.79 1.05 -12.38
C HIS A 152 19.91 2.26 -12.69
N PHE A 153 18.77 2.07 -13.36
CA PHE A 153 17.81 3.12 -13.61
C PHE A 153 17.21 3.68 -12.32
N GLU A 154 16.71 2.81 -11.43
CA GLU A 154 16.04 3.19 -10.18
C GLU A 154 16.96 3.91 -9.21
N HIS A 155 18.17 3.38 -8.99
CA HIS A 155 19.09 3.91 -7.98
C HIS A 155 20.07 4.94 -8.55
N GLY A 156 20.52 4.75 -9.79
CA GLY A 156 21.48 5.64 -10.44
C GLY A 156 20.83 6.84 -11.10
N ARG A 157 19.95 6.60 -12.08
CA ARG A 157 19.40 7.68 -12.91
C ARG A 157 18.30 8.48 -12.21
N VAL A 158 17.30 7.83 -11.68
CA VAL A 158 16.17 8.50 -11.00
C VAL A 158 16.29 8.50 -9.47
N GLY A 159 17.31 7.85 -8.93
CA GLY A 159 17.55 7.71 -7.49
C GLY A 159 17.49 9.03 -6.71
N PRO A 160 18.20 10.10 -7.13
CA PRO A 160 18.15 11.40 -6.44
C PRO A 160 16.79 12.10 -6.41
N TYR A 161 15.83 11.62 -7.19
CA TYR A 161 14.51 12.21 -7.34
C TYR A 161 13.42 11.48 -6.54
N TRP A 162 13.76 10.36 -5.89
CA TRP A 162 12.82 9.72 -4.96
C TRP A 162 12.55 10.61 -3.75
N PRO A 163 11.29 10.63 -3.24
CA PRO A 163 11.02 11.27 -1.95
C PRO A 163 11.73 10.52 -0.82
N GLU A 164 12.04 11.24 0.26
CA GLU A 164 12.79 10.68 1.40
C GLU A 164 12.08 9.47 2.04
N GLU A 165 10.76 9.50 2.06
CA GLU A 165 9.90 8.44 2.61
C GLU A 165 10.06 7.09 1.87
N ARG A 166 10.53 7.12 0.61
CA ARG A 166 10.85 5.93 -0.19
C ARG A 166 11.81 4.99 0.53
N ARG A 167 12.74 5.51 1.35
CA ARG A 167 13.67 4.70 2.16
C ARG A 167 12.98 3.60 2.99
N HIS A 168 11.74 3.84 3.45
CA HIS A 168 10.99 2.85 4.21
C HIS A 168 10.51 1.69 3.35
N VAL A 169 10.15 1.95 2.07
CA VAL A 169 9.81 0.92 1.09
C VAL A 169 11.04 0.10 0.73
N ASP A 170 12.18 0.75 0.47
CA ASP A 170 13.45 0.09 0.14
C ASP A 170 13.96 -0.74 1.32
N ALA A 171 13.69 -0.32 2.55
CA ALA A 171 13.92 -1.08 3.77
C ALA A 171 12.82 -2.13 4.05
N GLU A 172 11.87 -2.37 3.12
CA GLU A 172 10.80 -3.35 3.29
C GLU A 172 9.99 -3.13 4.58
N TYR A 173 9.68 -1.86 4.91
CA TYR A 173 9.02 -1.44 6.16
C TYR A 173 9.68 -1.87 7.46
N ARG A 174 10.92 -2.42 7.44
CA ARG A 174 11.66 -2.78 8.67
C ARG A 174 11.95 -1.58 9.56
N THR A 175 11.96 -0.39 9.02
CA THR A 175 12.24 0.87 9.72
C THR A 175 10.98 1.57 10.24
N LEU A 176 9.79 1.07 9.90
CA LEU A 176 8.55 1.58 10.46
C LEU A 176 8.24 0.90 11.81
N PRO A 177 7.79 1.63 12.83
CA PRO A 177 7.27 1.03 14.05
C PRO A 177 6.04 0.17 13.72
N PHE A 178 5.90 -0.96 14.40
CA PHE A 178 4.75 -1.83 14.30
C PHE A 178 4.42 -2.43 15.67
N PRO A 179 3.47 -1.85 16.41
CA PRO A 179 3.29 -2.14 17.84
C PRO A 179 2.46 -3.40 18.14
N TYR A 180 2.09 -4.19 17.11
CA TYR A 180 1.22 -5.35 17.28
C TYR A 180 1.99 -6.67 17.28
N ALA A 181 1.44 -7.69 17.97
CA ALA A 181 1.96 -9.05 17.92
C ALA A 181 1.88 -9.59 16.49
N ARG A 182 3.06 -9.86 15.88
CA ARG A 182 3.15 -10.27 14.47
C ARG A 182 2.54 -11.64 14.24
N ILE A 183 1.85 -11.76 13.13
CA ILE A 183 1.33 -13.02 12.56
C ILE A 183 2.28 -13.43 11.43
N ALA A 184 2.70 -14.70 11.42
CA ALA A 184 3.49 -15.25 10.32
C ALA A 184 2.70 -15.20 9.01
N THR A 185 3.29 -14.63 7.97
CA THR A 185 2.65 -14.44 6.67
C THR A 185 3.32 -15.30 5.60
N PRO A 186 2.56 -15.91 4.69
CA PRO A 186 3.11 -16.49 3.46
C PRO A 186 3.79 -15.42 2.59
N ALA A 187 4.65 -15.85 1.67
CA ALA A 187 5.16 -14.97 0.64
C ALA A 187 4.08 -14.67 -0.41
N PHE A 188 3.92 -13.40 -0.74
CA PHE A 188 3.01 -12.93 -1.77
C PHE A 188 3.78 -12.14 -2.83
N ALA A 189 3.28 -12.15 -4.06
CA ALA A 189 3.76 -11.29 -5.13
C ALA A 189 2.61 -10.92 -6.06
N MET A 190 2.67 -9.73 -6.64
CA MET A 190 1.88 -9.40 -7.82
C MET A 190 2.64 -9.92 -9.05
N GLU A 191 1.91 -10.34 -10.07
CA GLU A 191 2.48 -10.79 -11.35
C GLU A 191 1.65 -10.26 -12.52
N ALA A 192 2.32 -9.87 -13.59
CA ALA A 192 1.66 -9.50 -14.84
C ALA A 192 2.55 -9.84 -16.03
N ALA A 193 1.94 -10.27 -17.14
CA ALA A 193 2.63 -10.40 -18.41
C ALA A 193 2.62 -9.03 -19.10
N LEU A 194 3.79 -8.39 -19.20
CA LEU A 194 3.93 -7.07 -19.79
C LEU A 194 4.76 -7.13 -21.08
N THR A 195 4.47 -6.23 -22.02
CA THR A 195 5.40 -5.83 -23.07
C THR A 195 6.40 -4.80 -22.53
N ARG A 196 7.52 -4.60 -23.24
CA ARG A 196 8.47 -3.52 -22.90
C ARG A 196 7.77 -2.15 -22.82
N THR A 197 6.88 -1.83 -23.77
CA THR A 197 6.12 -0.58 -23.77
C THR A 197 5.24 -0.44 -22.53
N ALA A 198 4.56 -1.50 -22.12
CA ALA A 198 3.74 -1.48 -20.90
C ALA A 198 4.59 -1.30 -19.63
N LEU A 199 5.78 -1.93 -19.57
CA LEU A 199 6.75 -1.70 -18.49
C LEU A 199 7.18 -0.23 -18.43
N LEU A 200 7.54 0.37 -19.56
CA LEU A 200 7.92 1.80 -19.62
C LEU A 200 6.77 2.71 -19.17
N GLY A 201 5.52 2.38 -19.53
CA GLY A 201 4.33 3.06 -19.03
C GLY A 201 4.20 2.96 -17.50
N TYR A 202 4.42 1.77 -16.93
CA TYR A 202 4.45 1.58 -15.47
C TYR A 202 5.55 2.42 -14.80
N LEU A 203 6.79 2.36 -15.32
CA LEU A 203 7.91 3.14 -14.78
C LEU A 203 7.67 4.65 -14.92
N GLY A 204 7.00 5.07 -15.99
CA GLY A 204 6.58 6.45 -16.23
C GLY A 204 5.62 7.00 -15.17
N SER A 205 4.89 6.13 -14.46
CA SER A 205 4.03 6.49 -13.34
C SER A 205 4.77 6.72 -12.01
N TRP A 206 6.09 6.51 -11.96
CA TRP A 206 6.87 6.73 -10.76
C TRP A 206 7.04 8.22 -10.45
N SER A 207 6.87 8.61 -9.19
CA SER A 207 7.07 9.99 -8.75
C SER A 207 8.50 10.50 -9.03
N ALA A 208 9.50 9.63 -8.92
CA ALA A 208 10.89 9.95 -9.25
C ALA A 208 11.06 10.30 -10.74
N VAL A 209 10.39 9.59 -11.65
CA VAL A 209 10.42 9.88 -13.10
C VAL A 209 9.76 11.24 -13.38
N SER A 210 8.61 11.52 -12.76
CA SER A 210 7.94 12.81 -12.88
C SER A 210 8.83 13.96 -12.39
N ARG A 211 9.45 13.82 -11.21
CA ARG A 211 10.37 14.81 -10.64
C ARG A 211 11.63 14.98 -11.49
N PHE A 212 12.18 13.89 -12.03
CA PHE A 212 13.31 13.94 -12.96
C PHE A 212 12.97 14.79 -14.20
N ARG A 213 11.83 14.50 -14.86
CA ARG A 213 11.36 15.28 -16.02
C ARG A 213 11.21 16.76 -15.71
N THR A 214 10.63 17.10 -14.55
CA THR A 214 10.47 18.49 -14.11
C THR A 214 11.82 19.18 -13.88
N ALA A 215 12.77 18.47 -13.28
CA ALA A 215 14.07 19.05 -12.91
C ALA A 215 15.02 19.20 -14.10
N THR A 216 14.98 18.26 -15.07
CA THR A 216 15.98 18.21 -16.15
C THR A 216 15.43 18.63 -17.52
N GLY A 217 14.11 18.65 -17.68
CA GLY A 217 13.46 18.91 -18.98
C GLY A 217 13.60 17.73 -19.97
N THR A 218 14.12 16.57 -19.53
CA THR A 218 14.35 15.39 -20.37
C THR A 218 13.55 14.18 -19.86
N ASP A 219 13.33 13.19 -20.74
CA ASP A 219 12.65 11.95 -20.35
C ASP A 219 13.67 10.82 -20.08
N PRO A 220 13.82 10.34 -18.83
CA PRO A 220 14.79 9.31 -18.51
C PRO A 220 14.42 7.94 -19.10
N LEU A 221 13.18 7.76 -19.57
CA LEU A 221 12.72 6.49 -20.15
C LEU A 221 13.23 6.27 -21.57
N LEU A 222 13.62 7.30 -22.32
CA LEU A 222 14.12 7.16 -23.70
C LEU A 222 15.44 6.38 -23.75
N GLU A 223 16.34 6.68 -22.83
CA GLU A 223 17.61 5.96 -22.72
C GLU A 223 17.37 4.53 -22.17
N LEU A 224 16.52 4.39 -21.16
CA LEU A 224 16.14 3.08 -20.63
C LEU A 224 15.53 2.19 -21.71
N GLU A 225 14.68 2.72 -22.59
CA GLU A 225 14.10 1.96 -23.71
C GLU A 225 15.19 1.44 -24.65
N THR A 226 16.19 2.28 -24.95
CA THR A 226 17.33 1.90 -25.77
C THR A 226 18.16 0.78 -25.14
N GLU A 227 18.36 0.84 -23.81
CA GLU A 227 19.09 -0.19 -23.05
C GLU A 227 18.31 -1.52 -22.99
N LEU A 228 16.97 -1.48 -22.86
CA LEU A 228 16.11 -2.65 -22.78
C LEU A 228 15.88 -3.34 -24.13
N ALA A 229 15.86 -2.59 -25.23
CA ALA A 229 15.49 -3.10 -26.55
C ALA A 229 16.25 -4.34 -27.02
N PRO A 230 17.60 -4.47 -26.83
CA PRO A 230 18.34 -5.67 -27.21
C PRO A 230 17.99 -6.93 -26.39
N HIS A 231 17.40 -6.75 -25.21
CA HIS A 231 17.12 -7.82 -24.24
C HIS A 231 15.63 -8.14 -24.10
N TRP A 232 14.79 -7.29 -24.70
CA TRP A 232 13.35 -7.45 -24.73
C TRP A 232 12.78 -6.92 -26.05
N PRO A 233 12.91 -7.69 -27.13
CA PRO A 233 12.41 -7.27 -28.45
C PRO A 233 10.87 -7.20 -28.44
N ALA A 234 10.32 -6.21 -29.16
CA ALA A 234 8.88 -6.15 -29.39
C ALA A 234 8.46 -7.21 -30.43
N PRO A 235 7.28 -7.82 -30.34
CA PRO A 235 6.21 -7.61 -29.34
C PRO A 235 6.26 -8.60 -28.15
N GLU A 236 7.41 -9.15 -27.80
CA GLU A 236 7.56 -10.14 -26.74
C GLU A 236 6.94 -9.65 -25.41
N THR A 237 6.30 -10.57 -24.68
CA THR A 237 5.86 -10.35 -23.31
C THR A 237 6.73 -11.12 -22.34
N LYS A 238 7.03 -10.52 -21.18
CA LYS A 238 7.71 -11.19 -20.06
C LYS A 238 6.85 -11.13 -18.82
N VAL A 239 6.96 -12.16 -17.98
CA VAL A 239 6.34 -12.14 -16.65
C VAL A 239 7.14 -11.18 -15.78
N VAL A 240 6.46 -10.16 -15.30
CA VAL A 240 6.98 -9.18 -14.35
C VAL A 240 6.41 -9.50 -12.98
N ARG A 241 7.27 -9.55 -11.97
CA ARG A 241 6.90 -9.91 -10.61
C ARG A 241 7.25 -8.79 -9.64
N TRP A 242 6.33 -8.45 -8.75
CA TRP A 242 6.54 -7.53 -7.62
C TRP A 242 6.38 -8.30 -6.32
N PRO A 243 7.48 -8.71 -5.67
CA PRO A 243 7.41 -9.31 -4.33
C PRO A 243 6.78 -8.32 -3.35
N LEU A 244 5.84 -8.81 -2.53
CA LEU A 244 5.20 -8.01 -1.50
C LEU A 244 5.89 -8.23 -0.16
N THR A 245 6.27 -7.16 0.50
CA THR A 245 6.54 -7.19 1.94
C THR A 245 5.22 -6.97 2.66
N VAL A 246 4.78 -7.96 3.42
CA VAL A 246 3.51 -7.93 4.16
C VAL A 246 3.79 -8.06 5.65
N VAL A 247 3.35 -7.08 6.43
CA VAL A 247 3.46 -7.07 7.89
C VAL A 247 2.06 -7.13 8.47
N VAL A 248 1.76 -8.20 9.20
CA VAL A 248 0.44 -8.44 9.79
C VAL A 248 0.57 -8.61 11.29
N GLY A 249 -0.34 -8.02 12.03
CA GLY A 249 -0.39 -8.15 13.48
C GLY A 249 -1.81 -8.18 14.02
N ARG A 250 -1.92 -8.61 15.25
CA ARG A 250 -3.18 -8.73 15.97
C ARG A 250 -3.23 -7.72 17.11
N ALA A 251 -4.34 -7.00 17.22
CA ALA A 251 -4.60 -6.16 18.38
C ALA A 251 -4.70 -7.04 19.63
N SER A 252 -3.97 -6.68 20.68
CA SER A 252 -4.16 -7.30 22.00
C SER A 252 -5.59 -7.00 22.44
N GLY A 253 -6.32 -8.00 22.91
CA GLY A 253 -7.60 -7.74 23.58
C GLY A 253 -7.37 -6.83 24.81
N PRO A 254 -8.41 -6.14 25.30
CA PRO A 254 -8.28 -5.38 26.53
C PRO A 254 -7.67 -6.30 27.60
N ALA A 255 -6.67 -5.78 28.36
CA ALA A 255 -6.11 -6.51 29.47
C ALA A 255 -7.28 -6.96 30.39
N PRO A 256 -7.33 -8.23 30.85
CA PRO A 256 -8.40 -8.69 31.69
C PRO A 256 -8.50 -7.75 32.92
N HIS A 257 -9.69 -7.22 33.14
CA HIS A 257 -9.94 -6.34 34.31
C HIS A 257 -9.53 -7.08 35.58
N PRO A 258 -8.84 -6.45 36.52
CA PRO A 258 -8.38 -7.09 37.75
C PRO A 258 -9.49 -7.74 38.61
N SER A 259 -10.76 -7.45 38.31
CA SER A 259 -11.93 -7.98 38.99
C SER A 259 -12.32 -9.43 38.68
N GLU A 260 -11.76 -10.06 37.63
CA GLU A 260 -12.10 -11.45 37.27
C GLU A 260 -11.16 -12.51 37.91
N GLN A 261 -10.10 -12.09 38.60
CA GLN A 261 -9.18 -13.00 39.27
C GLN A 261 -9.59 -13.36 40.73
N SER A 262 -10.69 -12.83 41.26
CA SER A 262 -11.13 -13.07 42.64
C SER A 262 -12.16 -14.20 42.80
N GLY A 263 -12.40 -15.01 41.77
CA GLY A 263 -13.48 -16.01 41.77
C GLY A 263 -13.11 -17.48 41.96
N ILE A 264 -11.83 -17.83 42.21
CA ILE A 264 -11.44 -19.23 42.44
C ILE A 264 -10.62 -19.34 43.69
N LEU A 265 -11.25 -19.20 44.85
CA LEU A 265 -10.80 -19.69 46.14
C LEU A 265 -12.00 -19.77 47.08
N ARG A 266 -12.77 -20.85 46.95
CA ARG A 266 -13.50 -21.50 48.08
C ARG A 266 -13.74 -22.97 47.72
#